data_9d0dfecdc571297ff93c60a94504f8fb
#
_entry.id   9d0dfecdc571297ff93c60a94504f8fb
#
_cell.length_a   1.000
_cell.length_b   1.000
_cell.length_c   1.000
_cell.angle_alpha   90.00
_cell.angle_beta   90.00
_cell.angle_gamma   90.00
#
_symmetry.space_group_name_H-M   'P 1'
#
loop_
_entity.id
_entity.type
_entity.pdbx_description
1 polymer ?
#
loop_
_entity_poly.entity_id
_entity_poly.type
_entity_poly.pdbx_seq_one_letter_code
_entity_poly.pdbx_strand_id
1 'polypeptide(L)'
;MYHYIEDKVFLKDMKYLCSNIINQLVQLINNDSLMEVKAHLVGSGAKNLITQNSNEPIDLDCNLMIIDSEININNCREIKEYIRKQFNVILNKNGWNDCMDSTSVLTTEKRHFTKGNHTEFSIDLAIVFNDRNGCHRLIHEKTGVTAWDRYYWNSVPDSRNLFDKVAAIKDEHLWDEVIDEYLEKKNMYLRRQDYNHPSFNVYVETVNQVFNKYFD
;
A
#
# COMPACT_ATOMS: atom_id res chain seq x y z
N MET A 1 9.03 1.43 19.60
CA MET A 1 7.66 1.98 19.65
C MET A 1 7.41 2.80 18.39
N TYR A 2 6.18 2.79 17.91
CA TYR A 2 5.78 3.64 16.77
C TYR A 2 5.79 5.12 17.16
N HIS A 3 6.20 5.96 16.22
CA HIS A 3 6.14 7.40 16.26
C HIS A 3 5.86 7.97 14.86
N TYR A 4 5.32 9.17 14.77
CA TYR A 4 5.20 9.86 13.50
C TYR A 4 6.55 10.41 13.07
N ILE A 5 6.78 10.46 11.76
CA ILE A 5 7.99 11.05 11.21
C ILE A 5 7.79 12.55 11.11
N GLU A 6 8.62 13.30 11.85
CA GLU A 6 8.55 14.75 11.91
C GLU A 6 9.18 15.44 10.67
N ASP A 7 10.11 14.76 10.00
CA ASP A 7 10.81 15.28 8.84
C ASP A 7 9.88 15.31 7.60
N LYS A 8 9.18 16.43 7.46
CA LYS A 8 8.24 16.66 6.34
C LYS A 8 8.92 16.72 4.98
N VAL A 9 10.20 17.16 4.94
CA VAL A 9 10.99 17.22 3.69
C VAL A 9 11.27 15.79 3.23
N PHE A 10 11.77 14.94 4.11
CA PHE A 10 11.98 13.53 3.84
C PHE A 10 10.70 12.84 3.35
N LEU A 11 9.58 13.01 4.05
CA LEU A 11 8.30 12.40 3.66
C LEU A 11 7.84 12.84 2.27
N LYS A 12 8.02 14.13 1.95
CA LYS A 12 7.68 14.67 0.63
C LYS A 12 8.56 14.07 -0.46
N ASP A 13 9.87 14.03 -0.24
CA ASP A 13 10.84 13.54 -1.22
C ASP A 13 10.69 12.04 -1.44
N MET A 14 10.46 11.26 -0.38
CA MET A 14 10.17 9.83 -0.44
C MET A 14 8.90 9.56 -1.26
N LYS A 15 7.78 10.24 -0.93
CA LYS A 15 6.52 10.09 -1.69
C LYS A 15 6.69 10.48 -3.15
N TYR A 16 7.44 11.56 -3.43
CA TYR A 16 7.70 12.02 -4.80
C TYR A 16 8.49 10.98 -5.60
N LEU A 17 9.58 10.46 -5.04
CA LEU A 17 10.41 9.44 -5.69
C LEU A 17 9.61 8.17 -5.98
N CYS A 18 8.90 7.65 -4.98
CA CYS A 18 8.09 6.44 -5.13
C CYS A 18 6.96 6.64 -6.16
N SER A 19 6.25 7.77 -6.09
CA SER A 19 5.19 8.09 -7.05
C SER A 19 5.73 8.23 -8.48
N ASN A 20 6.92 8.78 -8.64
CA ASN A 20 7.55 8.89 -9.97
C ASN A 20 7.86 7.52 -10.57
N ILE A 21 8.38 6.58 -9.78
CA ILE A 21 8.62 5.19 -10.21
C ILE A 21 7.30 4.52 -10.61
N ILE A 22 6.26 4.65 -9.79
CA ILE A 22 4.95 4.06 -10.08
C ILE A 22 4.30 4.68 -11.32
N ASN A 23 4.42 6.00 -11.52
CA ASN A 23 3.90 6.66 -12.71
C ASN A 23 4.61 6.21 -13.99
N GLN A 24 5.93 5.98 -13.94
CA GLN A 24 6.68 5.41 -15.06
C GLN A 24 6.18 3.99 -15.37
N LEU A 25 5.88 3.17 -14.36
CA LEU A 25 5.30 1.84 -14.55
C LEU A 25 3.94 1.90 -15.23
N VAL A 26 3.05 2.78 -14.76
CA VAL A 26 1.72 2.99 -15.35
C VAL A 26 1.84 3.38 -16.82
N GLN A 27 2.73 4.33 -17.13
CA GLN A 27 2.98 4.74 -18.51
C GLN A 27 3.51 3.60 -19.38
N LEU A 28 4.45 2.80 -18.86
CA LEU A 28 5.02 1.67 -19.60
C LEU A 28 3.95 0.63 -19.93
N ILE A 29 3.12 0.24 -18.96
CA ILE A 29 2.05 -0.75 -19.14
C ILE A 29 0.98 -0.23 -20.12
N ASN A 30 0.51 1.01 -19.94
CA ASN A 30 -0.55 1.58 -20.77
C ASN A 30 -0.11 1.81 -22.23
N ASN A 31 1.20 1.94 -22.49
CA ASN A 31 1.75 2.06 -23.85
C ASN A 31 1.87 0.71 -24.57
N ASP A 32 1.83 -0.42 -23.84
CA ASP A 32 2.00 -1.77 -24.42
C ASP A 32 0.68 -2.33 -25.02
N SER A 33 -0.44 -1.65 -24.84
CA SER A 33 -1.77 -2.06 -25.31
C SER A 33 -2.28 -3.43 -24.82
N LEU A 34 -1.53 -4.12 -23.97
CA LEU A 34 -1.94 -5.40 -23.38
C LEU A 34 -2.80 -5.21 -22.13
N MET A 35 -2.67 -4.07 -21.48
CA MET A 35 -3.37 -3.78 -20.22
C MET A 35 -3.48 -2.27 -20.01
N GLU A 36 -4.63 -1.81 -19.53
CA GLU A 36 -4.80 -0.46 -19.01
C GLU A 36 -4.82 -0.51 -17.47
N VAL A 37 -3.98 0.32 -16.82
CA VAL A 37 -3.88 0.38 -15.37
C VAL A 37 -3.90 1.81 -14.85
N LYS A 38 -4.33 1.95 -13.60
CA LYS A 38 -4.18 3.18 -12.80
C LYS A 38 -3.53 2.86 -11.47
N ALA A 39 -2.71 3.76 -10.95
CA ALA A 39 -2.09 3.57 -9.64
C ALA A 39 -2.60 4.58 -8.62
N HIS A 40 -2.71 4.13 -7.38
CA HIS A 40 -3.12 4.96 -6.24
C HIS A 40 -2.24 4.67 -5.04
N LEU A 41 -1.72 5.73 -4.42
CA LEU A 41 -1.15 5.63 -3.08
C LEU A 41 -2.26 5.27 -2.10
N VAL A 42 -2.02 4.29 -1.24
CA VAL A 42 -2.98 3.80 -0.24
C VAL A 42 -2.36 3.76 1.15
N GLY A 43 -3.03 3.14 2.10
CA GLY A 43 -2.49 2.95 3.45
C GLY A 43 -2.19 4.26 4.19
N SER A 44 -1.18 4.22 5.04
CA SER A 44 -0.75 5.36 5.87
C SER A 44 -0.20 6.52 5.03
N GLY A 45 0.41 6.22 3.89
CA GLY A 45 0.95 7.21 2.96
C GLY A 45 -0.10 8.15 2.40
N ALA A 46 -1.26 7.63 2.01
CA ALA A 46 -2.38 8.41 1.47
C ALA A 46 -3.08 9.26 2.53
N LYS A 47 -3.02 8.86 3.79
CA LYS A 47 -3.74 9.48 4.92
C LYS A 47 -2.89 10.44 5.74
N ASN A 48 -1.60 10.59 5.40
CA ASN A 48 -0.59 11.30 6.20
C ASN A 48 -0.44 10.74 7.63
N LEU A 49 -0.59 9.43 7.78
CA LEU A 49 -0.46 8.68 9.03
C LEU A 49 0.77 7.77 9.01
N ILE A 50 1.83 8.17 8.30
CA ILE A 50 3.08 7.39 8.22
C ILE A 50 3.73 7.36 9.58
N THR A 51 3.85 6.17 10.15
CA THR A 51 4.55 5.92 11.40
C THR A 51 5.74 5.00 11.15
N GLN A 52 6.77 5.17 11.97
CA GLN A 52 7.95 4.33 12.00
C GLN A 52 8.04 3.63 13.36
N ASN A 53 8.36 2.33 13.40
CA ASN A 53 8.66 1.64 14.65
C ASN A 53 10.17 1.68 14.89
N SER A 54 10.58 2.46 15.87
CA SER A 54 12.03 2.70 16.13
C SER A 54 12.74 3.16 14.84
N ASN A 55 13.67 2.38 14.30
CA ASN A 55 14.42 2.67 13.06
C ASN A 55 14.06 1.69 11.93
N GLU A 56 12.92 1.00 12.02
CA GLU A 56 12.48 0.09 10.96
C GLU A 56 12.21 0.86 9.66
N PRO A 57 12.41 0.22 8.50
CA PRO A 57 12.07 0.82 7.21
C PRO A 57 10.58 1.18 7.11
N ILE A 58 10.28 2.13 6.22
CA ILE A 58 8.92 2.55 5.91
C ILE A 58 8.49 1.91 4.60
N ASP A 59 7.34 1.24 4.62
CA ASP A 59 6.75 0.72 3.40
C ASP A 59 5.68 1.70 2.89
N LEU A 60 5.80 2.09 1.61
CA LEU A 60 4.83 2.94 0.94
C LEU A 60 3.90 2.07 0.09
N ASP A 61 2.67 1.92 0.56
CA ASP A 61 1.67 1.07 -0.08
C ASP A 61 1.05 1.73 -1.31
N CYS A 62 1.06 1.02 -2.44
CA CYS A 62 0.42 1.43 -3.69
C CYS A 62 -0.48 0.32 -4.22
N ASN A 63 -1.65 0.68 -4.73
CA ASN A 63 -2.49 -0.21 -5.51
C ASN A 63 -2.32 0.11 -7.00
N LEU A 64 -1.99 -0.91 -7.79
CA LEU A 64 -2.07 -0.88 -9.25
C LEU A 64 -3.39 -1.53 -9.65
N MET A 65 -4.33 -0.71 -10.07
CA MET A 65 -5.67 -1.15 -10.47
C MET A 65 -5.71 -1.46 -11.95
N ILE A 66 -6.08 -2.67 -12.31
CA ILE A 66 -6.35 -3.08 -13.67
C ILE A 66 -7.72 -2.50 -14.06
N ILE A 67 -7.75 -1.73 -15.15
CA ILE A 67 -8.95 -1.12 -15.73
C ILE A 67 -9.47 -1.99 -16.86
N ASP A 68 -8.55 -2.44 -17.74
CA ASP A 68 -8.82 -3.32 -18.86
C ASP A 68 -7.60 -4.20 -19.15
N SER A 69 -7.81 -5.37 -19.79
CA SER A 69 -6.72 -6.32 -20.04
C SER A 69 -7.06 -7.27 -21.17
N GLU A 70 -6.16 -7.40 -22.14
CA GLU A 70 -6.15 -8.48 -23.14
C GLU A 70 -5.72 -9.83 -22.51
N ILE A 71 -4.96 -9.79 -21.42
CA ILE A 71 -4.64 -10.99 -20.63
C ILE A 71 -5.90 -11.40 -19.88
N ASN A 72 -6.29 -12.66 -20.00
CA ASN A 72 -7.45 -13.19 -19.28
C ASN A 72 -7.35 -12.91 -17.79
N ILE A 73 -8.32 -12.17 -17.26
CA ILE A 73 -8.33 -11.74 -15.84
C ILE A 73 -8.27 -12.92 -14.85
N ASN A 74 -8.70 -14.10 -15.23
CA ASN A 74 -8.62 -15.30 -14.41
C ASN A 74 -7.21 -15.95 -14.46
N ASN A 75 -6.34 -15.56 -15.38
CA ASN A 75 -4.95 -16.00 -15.42
C ASN A 75 -4.07 -15.14 -14.50
N CYS A 76 -4.35 -15.22 -13.20
CA CYS A 76 -3.68 -14.43 -12.17
C CYS A 76 -2.15 -14.55 -12.21
N ARG A 77 -1.62 -15.72 -12.56
CA ARG A 77 -0.18 -15.95 -12.68
C ARG A 77 0.42 -15.09 -13.79
N GLU A 78 -0.15 -15.15 -14.99
CA GLU A 78 0.33 -14.38 -16.13
C GLU A 78 0.27 -12.86 -15.88
N ILE A 79 -0.84 -12.40 -15.29
CA ILE A 79 -1.00 -10.99 -14.89
C ILE A 79 0.12 -10.56 -13.93
N LYS A 80 0.36 -11.35 -12.87
CA LYS A 80 1.39 -11.00 -11.89
C LYS A 80 2.78 -10.98 -12.49
N GLU A 81 3.12 -11.98 -13.29
CA GLU A 81 4.43 -12.07 -13.95
C GLU A 81 4.63 -10.97 -14.98
N TYR A 82 3.60 -10.61 -15.76
CA TYR A 82 3.65 -9.50 -16.69
C TYR A 82 3.94 -8.19 -15.95
N ILE A 83 3.14 -7.85 -14.94
CA ILE A 83 3.31 -6.61 -14.15
C ILE A 83 4.68 -6.60 -13.44
N ARG A 84 5.11 -7.73 -12.85
CA ARG A 84 6.41 -7.86 -12.21
C ARG A 84 7.56 -7.57 -13.19
N LYS A 85 7.48 -8.11 -14.41
CA LYS A 85 8.47 -7.87 -15.45
C LYS A 85 8.54 -6.39 -15.83
N GLN A 86 7.40 -5.73 -16.04
CA GLN A 86 7.35 -4.31 -16.36
C GLN A 86 7.87 -3.45 -15.19
N PHE A 87 7.55 -3.84 -13.96
CA PHE A 87 8.04 -3.13 -12.77
C PHE A 87 9.56 -3.23 -12.65
N ASN A 88 10.14 -4.41 -12.87
CA ASN A 88 11.59 -4.60 -12.85
C ASN A 88 12.29 -3.75 -13.94
N VAL A 89 11.70 -3.61 -15.13
CA VAL A 89 12.23 -2.71 -16.18
C VAL A 89 12.35 -1.27 -15.65
N ILE A 90 11.30 -0.78 -14.98
CA ILE A 90 11.32 0.59 -14.43
C ILE A 90 12.28 0.71 -13.25
N LEU A 91 12.30 -0.27 -12.34
CA LEU A 91 13.22 -0.28 -11.21
C LEU A 91 14.67 -0.23 -11.66
N ASN A 92 15.06 -1.11 -12.60
CA ASN A 92 16.41 -1.17 -13.15
C ASN A 92 16.80 0.14 -13.87
N LYS A 93 15.87 0.74 -14.61
CA LYS A 93 16.09 2.05 -15.26
C LYS A 93 16.37 3.16 -14.24
N ASN A 94 15.83 3.05 -13.02
CA ASN A 94 16.03 4.00 -11.94
C ASN A 94 17.17 3.57 -10.96
N GLY A 95 17.95 2.54 -11.30
CA GLY A 95 19.07 2.06 -10.50
C GLY A 95 18.68 1.28 -9.25
N TRP A 96 17.47 0.68 -9.26
CA TRP A 96 16.99 -0.23 -8.22
C TRP A 96 17.12 -1.67 -8.70
N ASN A 97 17.24 -2.62 -7.76
CA ASN A 97 17.19 -4.05 -8.07
C ASN A 97 15.76 -4.51 -8.39
N ASP A 98 15.65 -5.73 -8.91
CA ASP A 98 14.36 -6.38 -9.15
C ASP A 98 13.52 -6.46 -7.87
N CYS A 99 12.21 -6.30 -8.01
CA CYS A 99 11.30 -6.44 -6.89
C CYS A 99 11.19 -7.89 -6.43
N MET A 100 10.97 -8.06 -5.14
CA MET A 100 10.60 -9.34 -4.54
C MET A 100 9.11 -9.60 -4.77
N ASP A 101 8.79 -10.84 -5.13
CA ASP A 101 7.42 -11.30 -5.22
C ASP A 101 6.96 -11.79 -3.83
N SER A 102 6.18 -10.97 -3.14
CA SER A 102 5.53 -11.32 -1.87
C SER A 102 4.13 -11.89 -2.11
N THR A 103 3.50 -12.45 -1.09
CA THR A 103 2.18 -13.08 -1.22
C THR A 103 1.14 -12.15 -1.82
N SER A 104 1.04 -10.92 -1.34
CA SER A 104 -0.03 -9.95 -1.70
C SER A 104 0.46 -8.71 -2.44
N VAL A 105 1.77 -8.53 -2.57
CA VAL A 105 2.40 -7.35 -3.18
C VAL A 105 3.67 -7.73 -3.94
N LEU A 106 4.15 -6.79 -4.75
CA LEU A 106 5.52 -6.76 -5.27
C LEU A 106 6.27 -5.72 -4.44
N THR A 107 7.31 -6.14 -3.71
CA THR A 107 8.06 -5.30 -2.77
C THR A 107 9.41 -4.92 -3.37
N THR A 108 9.74 -3.62 -3.40
CA THR A 108 11.06 -3.18 -3.85
C THR A 108 12.14 -3.45 -2.80
N GLU A 109 13.41 -3.34 -3.20
CA GLU A 109 14.48 -3.24 -2.23
C GLU A 109 14.30 -2.01 -1.34
N LYS A 110 14.91 -2.03 -0.16
CA LYS A 110 14.97 -0.87 0.74
C LYS A 110 15.98 0.15 0.20
N ARG A 111 15.56 1.41 0.20
CA ARG A 111 16.39 2.54 -0.27
C ARG A 111 16.40 3.63 0.79
N HIS A 112 17.43 4.45 0.78
CA HIS A 112 17.54 5.66 1.58
C HIS A 112 18.15 6.79 0.75
N PHE A 113 17.94 8.02 1.15
CA PHE A 113 18.61 9.17 0.55
C PHE A 113 20.07 9.24 0.98
N THR A 114 20.95 9.68 0.09
CA THR A 114 22.37 9.84 0.38
C THR A 114 22.70 11.08 1.23
N LYS A 115 21.73 12.01 1.33
CA LYS A 115 21.84 13.23 2.11
C LYS A 115 20.59 13.43 2.96
N GLY A 116 20.74 14.04 4.12
CA GLY A 116 19.65 14.32 5.04
C GLY A 116 19.21 13.11 5.85
N ASN A 117 17.93 12.81 5.88
CA ASN A 117 17.38 11.70 6.61
C ASN A 117 17.70 10.37 5.91
N HIS A 118 18.34 9.44 6.63
CA HIS A 118 18.77 8.12 6.11
C HIS A 118 17.78 7.00 6.42
N THR A 119 16.55 7.32 6.84
CA THR A 119 15.51 6.30 7.04
C THR A 119 15.29 5.51 5.74
N GLU A 120 15.36 4.20 5.87
CA GLU A 120 15.09 3.29 4.74
C GLU A 120 13.60 3.26 4.41
N PHE A 121 13.29 3.12 3.12
CA PHE A 121 11.93 2.95 2.64
C PHE A 121 11.87 2.01 1.44
N SER A 122 10.69 1.42 1.23
CA SER A 122 10.37 0.55 0.09
C SER A 122 9.00 0.88 -0.48
N ILE A 123 8.68 0.31 -1.65
CA ILE A 123 7.36 0.36 -2.27
C ILE A 123 6.75 -1.03 -2.19
N ASP A 124 5.55 -1.11 -1.65
CA ASP A 124 4.69 -2.28 -1.71
C ASP A 124 3.59 -2.07 -2.75
N LEU A 125 3.69 -2.75 -3.89
CA LEU A 125 2.76 -2.63 -5.00
C LEU A 125 1.78 -3.80 -5.01
N ALA A 126 0.54 -3.56 -4.59
CA ALA A 126 -0.55 -4.51 -4.70
C ALA A 126 -1.21 -4.42 -6.08
N ILE A 127 -1.48 -5.56 -6.70
CA ILE A 127 -2.25 -5.64 -7.95
C ILE A 127 -3.71 -5.85 -7.57
N VAL A 128 -4.58 -4.96 -8.02
CA VAL A 128 -5.99 -4.99 -7.69
C VAL A 128 -6.87 -4.88 -8.94
N PHE A 129 -8.08 -5.40 -8.83
CA PHE A 129 -9.07 -5.40 -9.88
C PHE A 129 -10.46 -5.19 -9.25
N ASN A 130 -11.33 -4.44 -9.92
CA ASN A 130 -12.69 -4.21 -9.46
C ASN A 130 -13.69 -4.89 -10.41
N ASP A 131 -14.64 -5.58 -9.82
CA ASP A 131 -15.83 -6.05 -10.53
C ASP A 131 -17.12 -5.64 -9.80
N ARG A 132 -18.27 -6.18 -10.22
CA ARG A 132 -19.57 -5.93 -9.58
C ARG A 132 -19.67 -6.39 -8.12
N ASN A 133 -18.78 -7.28 -7.68
CA ASN A 133 -18.73 -7.82 -6.33
C ASN A 133 -17.78 -7.01 -5.42
N GLY A 134 -17.02 -6.06 -5.97
CA GLY A 134 -16.13 -5.18 -5.24
C GLY A 134 -14.68 -5.24 -5.70
N CYS A 135 -13.78 -4.88 -4.79
CA CYS A 135 -12.35 -4.85 -5.02
C CYS A 135 -11.72 -6.21 -4.68
N HIS A 136 -10.84 -6.69 -5.57
CA HIS A 136 -10.09 -7.92 -5.38
C HIS A 136 -8.61 -7.63 -5.48
N ARG A 137 -7.80 -8.31 -4.65
CA ARG A 137 -6.33 -8.26 -4.66
C ARG A 137 -5.77 -9.58 -5.15
N LEU A 138 -4.78 -9.52 -6.03
CA LEU A 138 -4.09 -10.69 -6.53
C LEU A 138 -3.17 -11.26 -5.44
N ILE A 139 -3.37 -12.54 -5.13
CA ILE A 139 -2.57 -13.29 -4.16
C ILE A 139 -1.73 -14.33 -4.89
N HIS A 140 -0.47 -14.45 -4.46
CA HIS A 140 0.44 -15.53 -4.82
C HIS A 140 0.77 -16.33 -3.56
N GLU A 141 0.09 -17.45 -3.38
CA GLU A 141 0.34 -18.35 -2.26
C GLU A 141 1.45 -19.33 -2.62
N LYS A 142 2.60 -19.14 -2.00
CA LYS A 142 3.79 -19.95 -2.22
C LYS A 142 3.72 -21.23 -1.40
N THR A 143 3.93 -22.36 -2.06
CA THR A 143 3.91 -23.69 -1.42
C THR A 143 5.31 -24.26 -1.17
N GLY A 144 6.36 -23.54 -1.61
CA GLY A 144 7.74 -24.01 -1.61
C GLY A 144 8.11 -24.83 -2.86
N VAL A 145 7.12 -25.19 -3.70
CA VAL A 145 7.31 -25.83 -5.00
C VAL A 145 6.57 -25.00 -6.03
N THR A 146 7.28 -24.29 -6.89
CA THR A 146 6.72 -23.32 -7.85
C THR A 146 5.58 -23.88 -8.73
N ALA A 147 5.63 -25.19 -9.05
CA ALA A 147 4.58 -25.85 -9.83
C ALA A 147 3.24 -25.95 -9.06
N TRP A 148 3.27 -25.86 -7.74
CA TRP A 148 2.10 -25.98 -6.88
C TRP A 148 1.66 -24.64 -6.28
N ASP A 149 2.39 -23.56 -6.59
CA ASP A 149 2.01 -22.22 -6.19
C ASP A 149 0.64 -21.84 -6.75
N ARG A 150 -0.19 -21.21 -5.91
CA ARG A 150 -1.54 -20.80 -6.26
C ARG A 150 -1.61 -19.31 -6.46
N TYR A 151 -2.31 -18.91 -7.52
CA TYR A 151 -2.57 -17.51 -7.84
C TYR A 151 -4.08 -17.30 -7.94
N TYR A 152 -4.60 -16.34 -7.19
CA TYR A 152 -6.05 -16.11 -7.18
C TYR A 152 -6.39 -14.68 -6.77
N TRP A 153 -7.60 -14.26 -7.09
CA TRP A 153 -8.17 -13.02 -6.60
C TRP A 153 -8.82 -13.23 -5.24
N ASN A 154 -8.39 -12.45 -4.26
CA ASN A 154 -8.96 -12.41 -2.91
C ASN A 154 -9.74 -11.13 -2.72
N SER A 155 -10.99 -11.21 -2.24
CA SER A 155 -11.83 -10.04 -1.98
C SER A 155 -11.20 -9.16 -0.90
N VAL A 156 -11.15 -7.87 -1.15
CA VAL A 156 -10.73 -6.86 -0.18
C VAL A 156 -11.98 -6.41 0.58
N PRO A 157 -11.94 -6.32 1.92
CA PRO A 157 -13.07 -5.81 2.71
C PRO A 157 -13.55 -4.45 2.21
N ASP A 158 -14.86 -4.28 2.10
CA ASP A 158 -15.46 -3.00 1.72
C ASP A 158 -15.26 -1.98 2.84
N SER A 159 -14.65 -0.86 2.49
CA SER A 159 -14.39 0.24 3.42
C SER A 159 -15.10 1.54 3.00
N ARG A 160 -16.09 1.48 2.09
CA ARG A 160 -16.79 2.66 1.59
C ARG A 160 -17.48 3.44 2.71
N ASN A 161 -18.07 2.76 3.67
CA ASN A 161 -18.69 3.40 4.83
C ASN A 161 -17.72 4.21 5.72
N LEU A 162 -16.40 3.98 5.55
CA LEU A 162 -15.39 4.80 6.22
C LEU A 162 -15.25 6.19 5.62
N PHE A 163 -15.57 6.36 4.33
CA PHE A 163 -15.42 7.67 3.67
C PHE A 163 -16.33 8.71 4.30
N ASP A 164 -17.59 8.37 4.55
CA ASP A 164 -18.57 9.28 5.15
C ASP A 164 -18.17 9.65 6.59
N LYS A 165 -17.70 8.65 7.38
CA LYS A 165 -17.20 8.89 8.73
C LYS A 165 -15.97 9.79 8.74
N VAL A 166 -15.03 9.56 7.85
CA VAL A 166 -13.81 10.38 7.72
C VAL A 166 -14.17 11.80 7.27
N ALA A 167 -15.13 11.97 6.37
CA ALA A 167 -15.61 13.28 5.96
C ALA A 167 -16.19 14.04 7.16
N ALA A 168 -17.13 13.44 7.89
CA ALA A 168 -17.74 14.04 9.08
C ALA A 168 -16.68 14.43 10.14
N ILE A 169 -15.74 13.54 10.45
CA ILE A 169 -14.63 13.83 11.39
C ILE A 169 -13.81 15.05 10.95
N LYS A 170 -13.51 15.17 9.65
CA LYS A 170 -12.75 16.29 9.11
C LYS A 170 -13.52 17.59 9.10
N ASP A 171 -14.80 17.54 8.76
CA ASP A 171 -15.68 18.72 8.72
C ASP A 171 -15.83 19.34 10.12
N GLU A 172 -15.82 18.52 11.17
CA GLU A 172 -15.84 18.95 12.57
C GLU A 172 -14.42 19.22 13.15
N HIS A 173 -13.38 19.24 12.31
CA HIS A 173 -11.97 19.49 12.71
C HIS A 173 -11.39 18.51 13.75
N LEU A 174 -11.94 17.28 13.83
CA LEU A 174 -11.54 16.24 14.78
C LEU A 174 -10.44 15.29 14.24
N TRP A 175 -9.77 15.65 13.14
CA TRP A 175 -8.77 14.77 12.53
C TRP A 175 -7.55 14.53 13.44
N ASP A 176 -7.20 15.49 14.28
CA ASP A 176 -6.08 15.34 15.24
C ASP A 176 -6.36 14.24 16.27
N GLU A 177 -7.62 14.04 16.67
CA GLU A 177 -8.03 12.91 17.52
C GLU A 177 -7.76 11.55 16.83
N VAL A 178 -7.97 11.47 15.51
CA VAL A 178 -7.65 10.26 14.74
C VAL A 178 -6.14 10.01 14.71
N ILE A 179 -5.33 11.07 14.57
CA ILE A 179 -3.87 10.98 14.57
C ILE A 179 -3.37 10.42 15.89
N ASP A 180 -3.81 10.99 17.00
CA ASP A 180 -3.37 10.59 18.33
C ASP A 180 -3.82 9.18 18.69
N GLU A 181 -5.09 8.87 18.50
CA GLU A 181 -5.68 7.55 18.80
C GLU A 181 -5.07 6.43 17.92
N TYR A 182 -4.76 6.72 16.65
CA TYR A 182 -4.13 5.76 15.75
C TYR A 182 -2.73 5.36 16.25
N LEU A 183 -1.93 6.34 16.68
CA LEU A 183 -0.60 6.09 17.21
C LEU A 183 -0.67 5.32 18.54
N GLU A 184 -1.60 5.67 19.41
CA GLU A 184 -1.80 4.99 20.68
C GLU A 184 -2.17 3.53 20.48
N LYS A 185 -3.13 3.23 19.59
CA LYS A 185 -3.53 1.86 19.27
C LYS A 185 -2.40 1.04 18.66
N LYS A 186 -1.64 1.60 17.71
CA LYS A 186 -0.45 0.91 17.16
C LYS A 186 0.52 0.52 18.26
N ASN A 187 0.80 1.43 19.18
CA ASN A 187 1.69 1.18 20.31
C ASN A 187 1.09 0.21 21.35
N MET A 188 -0.22 0.23 21.53
CA MET A 188 -0.92 -0.73 22.39
C MET A 188 -0.79 -2.15 21.84
N TYR A 189 -1.06 -2.38 20.55
CA TYR A 189 -0.92 -3.70 19.93
C TYR A 189 0.54 -4.17 19.94
N LEU A 190 1.50 -3.28 19.67
CA LEU A 190 2.93 -3.61 19.76
C LEU A 190 3.33 -4.08 21.17
N ARG A 191 2.88 -3.37 22.22
CA ARG A 191 3.18 -3.75 23.63
C ARG A 191 2.55 -5.09 24.01
N ARG A 192 1.40 -5.43 23.43
CA ARG A 192 0.72 -6.71 23.64
C ARG A 192 1.28 -7.84 22.78
N GLN A 193 2.26 -7.55 21.92
CA GLN A 193 2.80 -8.51 20.92
C GLN A 193 1.69 -9.09 20.03
N ASP A 194 0.65 -8.31 19.79
CA ASP A 194 -0.46 -8.68 18.93
C ASP A 194 -0.19 -8.19 17.50
N TYR A 195 0.40 -9.06 16.70
CA TYR A 195 0.77 -8.77 15.31
C TYR A 195 -0.36 -9.06 14.30
N ASN A 196 -1.54 -9.46 14.79
CA ASN A 196 -2.71 -9.76 13.94
C ASN A 196 -3.52 -8.51 13.55
N HIS A 197 -3.03 -7.31 13.94
CA HIS A 197 -3.68 -6.04 13.64
C HIS A 197 -2.89 -5.23 12.60
N PRO A 198 -3.08 -5.52 11.29
CA PRO A 198 -2.49 -4.71 10.22
C PRO A 198 -2.85 -3.24 10.37
N SER A 199 -1.98 -2.34 9.94
CA SER A 199 -2.17 -0.88 10.04
C SER A 199 -3.53 -0.40 9.51
N PHE A 200 -4.08 -1.06 8.49
CA PHE A 200 -5.41 -0.76 7.97
C PHE A 200 -6.52 -1.07 8.98
N ASN A 201 -6.46 -2.21 9.67
CA ASN A 201 -7.44 -2.57 10.69
C ASN A 201 -7.40 -1.57 11.86
N VAL A 202 -6.20 -1.21 12.32
CA VAL A 202 -6.02 -0.18 13.35
C VAL A 202 -6.64 1.14 12.91
N TYR A 203 -6.46 1.53 11.65
CA TYR A 203 -7.07 2.74 11.10
C TYR A 203 -8.60 2.67 11.10
N VAL A 204 -9.19 1.54 10.65
CA VAL A 204 -10.65 1.33 10.66
C VAL A 204 -11.20 1.43 12.07
N GLU A 205 -10.57 0.77 13.04
CA GLU A 205 -10.93 0.83 14.45
C GLU A 205 -10.86 2.25 15.01
N THR A 206 -9.79 2.97 14.67
CA THR A 206 -9.60 4.34 15.14
C THR A 206 -10.67 5.29 14.60
N VAL A 207 -10.95 5.23 13.29
CA VAL A 207 -11.99 6.08 12.68
C VAL A 207 -13.37 5.78 13.30
N ASN A 208 -13.70 4.51 13.47
CA ASN A 208 -14.97 4.14 14.10
C ASN A 208 -15.05 4.63 15.56
N GLN A 209 -13.98 4.48 16.34
CA GLN A 209 -13.95 4.94 17.73
C GLN A 209 -14.12 6.45 17.84
N VAL A 210 -13.38 7.23 17.03
CA VAL A 210 -13.50 8.69 17.05
C VAL A 210 -14.89 9.10 16.56
N PHE A 211 -15.40 8.49 15.49
CA PHE A 211 -16.74 8.79 15.00
C PHE A 211 -17.80 8.54 16.08
N ASN A 212 -17.82 7.36 16.69
CA ASN A 212 -18.81 7.02 17.70
C ASN A 212 -18.70 7.90 18.97
N LYS A 213 -17.50 8.38 19.31
CA LYS A 213 -17.30 9.29 20.46
C LYS A 213 -17.99 10.64 20.28
N TYR A 214 -18.14 11.13 19.06
CA TYR A 214 -18.60 12.49 18.77
C TYR A 214 -19.93 12.57 18.01
N PHE A 215 -20.39 11.48 17.38
CA PHE A 215 -21.57 11.47 16.49
C PHE A 215 -22.65 10.44 16.90
N ASP A 216 -22.36 9.49 17.80
CA ASP A 216 -23.32 8.57 18.42
C ASP A 216 -23.66 9.04 19.84
#